data_89af6049306765ebf437c6fd2e5dd3e9
#
_entry.id   89af6049306765ebf437c6fd2e5dd3e9
#
_cell.length_a   1.000
_cell.length_b   1.000
_cell.length_c   1.000
_cell.angle_alpha   90.00
_cell.angle_beta   90.00
_cell.angle_gamma   90.00
#
_symmetry.space_group_name_H-M   'P 1'
#
loop_
_entity.id
_entity.type
_entity.pdbx_description
1 polymer ?
#
loop_
_entity_poly.entity_id
_entity_poly.type
_entity_poly.pdbx_seq_one_letter_code
_entity_poly.pdbx_strand_id
1 'polypeptide(L)'
;MKIILITGAGSGIGYETAVSLKAQGHKIYGGVRDQRSVEKLTQSGIIPLELDITDERQCKQAVERIIKHDKRIDVLINNAGYGLFGAVEDIKISEAKYQFDVNLFGAVRLIKMVLPSMREQKCGKIINVSSVGGRIVSYMGAWYHASKYAVEAFSDALRMEVSDFGIDVVLIEPGGAKTNWWETATKNMKSRSKGGALKKLPK
;
A
#
# COMPACT_ATOMS: atom_id res chain seq x y z
N MET A 1 16.98 -2.50 -16.73
CA MET A 1 16.72 -2.91 -15.32
C MET A 1 16.26 -1.68 -14.53
N LYS A 2 15.18 -1.78 -13.75
CA LYS A 2 14.68 -0.73 -12.85
C LYS A 2 14.89 -1.16 -11.40
N ILE A 3 15.07 -0.19 -10.51
CA ILE A 3 15.12 -0.38 -9.05
C ILE A 3 13.73 -0.06 -8.49
N ILE A 4 13.07 -1.06 -7.90
CA ILE A 4 11.66 -0.98 -7.52
C ILE A 4 11.48 -1.30 -6.04
N LEU A 5 10.82 -0.41 -5.30
CA LEU A 5 10.37 -0.65 -3.92
C LEU A 5 8.87 -0.98 -3.93
N ILE A 6 8.51 -2.11 -3.33
CA ILE A 6 7.11 -2.56 -3.20
C ILE A 6 6.78 -2.74 -1.72
N THR A 7 5.76 -2.08 -1.21
CA THR A 7 5.27 -2.26 0.15
C THR A 7 4.23 -3.37 0.24
N GLY A 8 4.19 -4.10 1.37
CA GLY A 8 3.27 -5.22 1.54
C GLY A 8 3.54 -6.38 0.57
N ALA A 9 4.82 -6.62 0.27
CA ALA A 9 5.25 -7.62 -0.72
C ALA A 9 5.20 -9.07 -0.21
N GLY A 10 4.75 -9.34 1.02
CA GLY A 10 4.75 -10.71 1.60
C GLY A 10 3.62 -11.61 1.10
N SER A 11 2.56 -11.06 0.52
CA SER A 11 1.38 -11.83 0.09
C SER A 11 0.56 -11.09 -0.98
N GLY A 12 -0.41 -11.80 -1.56
CA GLY A 12 -1.41 -11.23 -2.47
C GLY A 12 -0.81 -10.46 -3.63
N ILE A 13 -1.45 -9.34 -4.00
CA ILE A 13 -1.06 -8.52 -5.16
C ILE A 13 0.41 -8.08 -5.06
N GLY A 14 0.87 -7.64 -3.89
CA GLY A 14 2.25 -7.18 -3.71
C GLY A 14 3.29 -8.25 -3.98
N TYR A 15 3.06 -9.47 -3.52
CA TYR A 15 3.95 -10.60 -3.76
C TYR A 15 3.98 -11.03 -5.23
N GLU A 16 2.82 -11.22 -5.84
CA GLU A 16 2.71 -11.61 -7.25
C GLU A 16 3.34 -10.56 -8.17
N THR A 17 3.13 -9.28 -7.87
CA THR A 17 3.78 -8.17 -8.59
C THR A 17 5.29 -8.22 -8.43
N ALA A 18 5.81 -8.47 -7.22
CA ALA A 18 7.23 -8.54 -6.96
C ALA A 18 7.90 -9.69 -7.74
N VAL A 19 7.28 -10.88 -7.74
CA VAL A 19 7.77 -12.06 -8.48
C VAL A 19 7.75 -11.80 -9.99
N SER A 20 6.65 -11.27 -10.52
CA SER A 20 6.51 -10.97 -11.94
C SER A 20 7.54 -9.96 -12.44
N LEU A 21 7.72 -8.86 -11.70
CA LEU A 21 8.71 -7.84 -12.07
C LEU A 21 10.16 -8.34 -11.92
N LYS A 22 10.43 -9.20 -10.93
CA LYS A 22 11.72 -9.88 -10.79
C LYS A 22 12.03 -10.75 -11.99
N ALA A 23 11.05 -11.53 -12.46
CA ALA A 23 11.19 -12.38 -13.66
C ALA A 23 11.47 -11.57 -14.94
N GLN A 24 11.02 -10.31 -15.00
CA GLN A 24 11.30 -9.38 -16.08
C GLN A 24 12.71 -8.71 -15.99
N GLY A 25 13.55 -9.14 -15.04
CA GLY A 25 14.92 -8.65 -14.89
C GLY A 25 15.05 -7.34 -14.10
N HIS A 26 14.01 -6.96 -13.34
CA HIS A 26 14.09 -5.79 -12.45
C HIS A 26 14.70 -6.17 -11.10
N LYS A 27 15.30 -5.20 -10.41
CA LYS A 27 15.76 -5.35 -9.02
C LYS A 27 14.67 -4.91 -8.06
N ILE A 28 14.18 -5.84 -7.24
CA ILE A 28 13.03 -5.63 -6.40
C ILE A 28 13.42 -5.62 -4.92
N TYR A 29 13.00 -4.57 -4.23
CA TYR A 29 13.01 -4.46 -2.79
C TYR A 29 11.59 -4.64 -2.27
N GLY A 30 11.35 -5.65 -1.45
CA GLY A 30 10.04 -5.99 -0.91
C GLY A 30 9.93 -5.61 0.58
N GLY A 31 9.10 -4.62 0.90
CA GLY A 31 8.80 -4.23 2.27
C GLY A 31 7.82 -5.20 2.93
N VAL A 32 8.21 -5.80 4.07
CA VAL A 32 7.44 -6.77 4.85
C VAL A 32 7.68 -6.58 6.34
N ARG A 33 6.77 -7.11 7.19
CA ARG A 33 6.82 -6.90 8.65
C ARG A 33 7.19 -8.14 9.45
N ASP A 34 7.13 -9.32 8.85
CA ASP A 34 7.31 -10.59 9.54
C ASP A 34 8.39 -11.44 8.91
N GLN A 35 9.06 -12.26 9.74
CA GLN A 35 10.19 -13.10 9.34
C GLN A 35 9.81 -14.12 8.26
N ARG A 36 8.61 -14.70 8.30
CA ARG A 36 8.15 -15.66 7.30
C ARG A 36 8.09 -15.03 5.91
N SER A 37 7.62 -13.77 5.84
CA SER A 37 7.59 -13.00 4.59
C SER A 37 9.01 -12.67 4.10
N VAL A 38 9.95 -12.38 5.01
CA VAL A 38 11.37 -12.18 4.68
C VAL A 38 11.96 -13.42 4.01
N GLU A 39 11.77 -14.59 4.59
CA GLU A 39 12.25 -15.87 4.05
C GLU A 39 11.65 -16.16 2.67
N LYS A 40 10.35 -15.98 2.53
CA LYS A 40 9.63 -16.18 1.27
C LYS A 40 10.16 -15.28 0.15
N LEU A 41 10.38 -13.99 0.41
CA LEU A 41 10.93 -13.05 -0.56
C LEU A 41 12.36 -13.44 -0.96
N THR A 42 13.18 -13.81 0.01
CA THR A 42 14.58 -14.25 -0.23
C THR A 42 14.62 -15.46 -1.16
N GLN A 43 13.78 -16.46 -0.92
CA GLN A 43 13.65 -17.66 -1.79
C GLN A 43 13.21 -17.29 -3.22
N SER A 44 12.46 -16.23 -3.38
CA SER A 44 12.03 -15.71 -4.70
C SER A 44 13.06 -14.76 -5.35
N GLY A 45 14.25 -14.59 -4.75
CA GLY A 45 15.29 -13.69 -5.25
C GLY A 45 14.93 -12.20 -5.14
N ILE A 46 14.00 -11.85 -4.26
CA ILE A 46 13.57 -10.48 -3.95
C ILE A 46 14.30 -10.05 -2.68
N ILE A 47 14.82 -8.82 -2.66
CA ILE A 47 15.54 -8.28 -1.51
C ILE A 47 14.54 -7.84 -0.44
N PRO A 48 14.47 -8.51 0.72
CA PRO A 48 13.52 -8.12 1.75
C PRO A 48 14.00 -6.89 2.51
N LEU A 49 13.05 -6.05 2.88
CA LEU A 49 13.22 -4.94 3.81
C LEU A 49 12.22 -5.12 4.96
N GLU A 50 12.70 -5.07 6.19
CA GLU A 50 11.82 -4.93 7.34
C GLU A 50 11.21 -3.53 7.30
N LEU A 51 9.89 -3.46 7.05
CA LEU A 51 9.21 -2.20 6.78
C LEU A 51 7.77 -2.23 7.26
N ASP A 52 7.53 -1.57 8.39
CA ASP A 52 6.20 -1.08 8.77
C ASP A 52 6.07 0.36 8.28
N ILE A 53 5.15 0.59 7.35
CA ILE A 53 4.94 1.91 6.75
C ILE A 53 4.33 2.94 7.71
N THR A 54 3.88 2.51 8.88
CA THR A 54 3.44 3.40 9.97
C THR A 54 4.60 3.87 10.85
N ASP A 55 5.77 3.24 10.76
CA ASP A 55 7.01 3.63 11.44
C ASP A 55 7.88 4.47 10.49
N GLU A 56 7.96 5.78 10.76
CA GLU A 56 8.74 6.72 9.95
C GLU A 56 10.24 6.39 9.92
N ARG A 57 10.78 5.86 11.02
CA ARG A 57 12.18 5.45 11.11
C ARG A 57 12.47 4.28 10.17
N GLN A 58 11.59 3.26 10.14
CA GLN A 58 11.75 2.12 9.24
C GLN A 58 11.59 2.56 7.77
N CYS A 59 10.64 3.45 7.47
CA CYS A 59 10.49 4.01 6.13
C CYS A 59 11.78 4.70 5.67
N LYS A 60 12.36 5.54 6.52
CA LYS A 60 13.63 6.24 6.26
C LYS A 60 14.78 5.28 6.03
N GLN A 61 14.96 4.30 6.92
CA GLN A 61 16.01 3.29 6.80
C GLN A 61 15.89 2.47 5.51
N ALA A 62 14.66 2.11 5.11
CA ALA A 62 14.42 1.36 3.87
C ALA A 62 14.85 2.16 2.64
N VAL A 63 14.43 3.42 2.55
CA VAL A 63 14.78 4.30 1.41
C VAL A 63 16.28 4.58 1.38
N GLU A 64 16.88 4.94 2.52
CA GLU A 64 18.32 5.20 2.63
C GLU A 64 19.17 3.98 2.25
N ARG A 65 18.75 2.76 2.65
CA ARG A 65 19.42 1.53 2.27
C ARG A 65 19.43 1.33 0.76
N ILE A 66 18.31 1.56 0.07
CA ILE A 66 18.22 1.44 -1.39
C ILE A 66 19.09 2.48 -2.06
N ILE A 67 18.98 3.75 -1.66
CA ILE A 67 19.76 4.86 -2.25
C ILE A 67 21.25 4.66 -2.02
N LYS A 68 21.66 4.19 -0.84
CA LYS A 68 23.07 3.89 -0.55
C LYS A 68 23.62 2.83 -1.50
N HIS A 69 22.84 1.80 -1.81
CA HIS A 69 23.26 0.63 -2.58
C HIS A 69 23.15 0.83 -4.09
N ASP A 70 22.03 1.36 -4.56
CA ASP A 70 21.68 1.46 -5.97
C ASP A 70 21.67 2.90 -6.51
N LYS A 71 21.89 3.90 -5.64
CA LYS A 71 21.94 5.33 -5.95
C LYS A 71 20.61 5.92 -6.47
N ARG A 72 19.57 5.10 -6.60
CA ARG A 72 18.28 5.50 -7.18
C ARG A 72 17.12 4.60 -6.74
N ILE A 73 15.92 5.12 -6.86
CA ILE A 73 14.67 4.36 -6.86
C ILE A 73 13.89 4.80 -8.09
N ASP A 74 13.65 3.88 -9.03
CA ASP A 74 12.93 4.19 -10.28
C ASP A 74 11.41 4.13 -10.10
N VAL A 75 10.95 3.17 -9.27
CA VAL A 75 9.53 2.93 -9.05
C VAL A 75 9.25 2.67 -7.56
N LEU A 76 8.27 3.37 -7.03
CA LEU A 76 7.67 3.08 -5.74
C LEU A 76 6.27 2.51 -5.95
N ILE A 77 6.01 1.30 -5.44
CA ILE A 77 4.68 0.68 -5.46
C ILE A 77 4.14 0.64 -4.03
N ASN A 78 3.26 1.55 -3.70
CA ASN A 78 2.53 1.62 -2.45
C ASN A 78 1.35 0.64 -2.50
N ASN A 79 1.62 -0.61 -2.12
CA ASN A 79 0.61 -1.68 -2.14
C ASN A 79 0.14 -2.06 -0.73
N ALA A 80 0.93 -1.80 0.31
CA ALA A 80 0.52 -2.11 1.69
C ALA A 80 -0.80 -1.41 2.05
N GLY A 81 -1.72 -2.19 2.57
CA GLY A 81 -3.04 -1.70 2.96
C GLY A 81 -3.92 -2.82 3.51
N TYR A 82 -4.97 -2.44 4.21
CA TYR A 82 -5.98 -3.38 4.71
C TYR A 82 -7.37 -2.76 4.72
N GLY A 83 -8.39 -3.60 4.89
CA GLY A 83 -9.79 -3.18 4.95
C GLY A 83 -10.33 -3.23 6.38
N LEU A 84 -10.78 -2.09 6.90
CA LEU A 84 -11.51 -1.98 8.15
C LEU A 84 -13.01 -1.89 7.80
N PHE A 85 -13.73 -2.97 8.07
CA PHE A 85 -15.17 -3.08 7.86
C PHE A 85 -15.91 -3.24 9.19
N GLY A 86 -17.09 -2.64 9.29
CA GLY A 86 -17.98 -2.64 10.43
C GLY A 86 -18.91 -1.43 10.37
N ALA A 87 -19.95 -1.43 11.20
CA ALA A 87 -20.81 -0.26 11.35
C ALA A 87 -20.00 0.94 11.89
N VAL A 88 -20.31 2.13 11.43
CA VAL A 88 -19.56 3.35 11.81
C VAL A 88 -19.56 3.53 13.33
N GLU A 89 -20.68 3.25 13.98
CA GLU A 89 -20.86 3.37 15.43
C GLU A 89 -20.09 2.31 16.23
N ASP A 90 -19.78 1.15 15.64
CA ASP A 90 -19.06 0.05 16.29
C ASP A 90 -17.53 0.17 16.15
N ILE A 91 -17.04 1.01 15.25
CA ILE A 91 -15.61 1.17 15.00
C ILE A 91 -15.06 2.32 15.84
N LYS A 92 -14.04 2.02 16.64
CA LYS A 92 -13.35 3.04 17.45
C LYS A 92 -12.61 4.02 16.52
N ILE A 93 -12.62 5.30 16.88
CA ILE A 93 -11.87 6.33 16.13
C ILE A 93 -10.38 6.02 16.03
N SER A 94 -9.79 5.36 17.04
CA SER A 94 -8.39 4.91 16.97
C SER A 94 -8.14 3.88 15.87
N GLU A 95 -9.08 2.95 15.63
CA GLU A 95 -8.98 1.98 14.53
C GLU A 95 -9.14 2.67 13.17
N ALA A 96 -10.07 3.62 13.07
CA ALA A 96 -10.24 4.42 11.86
C ALA A 96 -8.99 5.25 11.55
N LYS A 97 -8.39 5.90 12.55
CA LYS A 97 -7.11 6.61 12.39
C LYS A 97 -5.99 5.69 11.92
N TYR A 98 -5.89 4.47 12.48
CA TYR A 98 -4.91 3.49 12.06
C TYR A 98 -5.14 3.00 10.62
N GLN A 99 -6.41 2.87 10.18
CA GLN A 99 -6.74 2.60 8.77
C GLN A 99 -6.14 3.65 7.83
N PHE A 100 -6.30 4.94 8.19
CA PHE A 100 -5.73 6.04 7.40
C PHE A 100 -4.21 6.08 7.50
N ASP A 101 -3.66 5.78 8.67
CA ASP A 101 -2.20 5.75 8.86
C ASP A 101 -1.54 4.71 7.96
N VAL A 102 -2.15 3.52 7.83
CA VAL A 102 -1.66 2.49 6.91
C VAL A 102 -1.98 2.84 5.46
N ASN A 103 -3.27 3.08 5.12
CA ASN A 103 -3.70 3.13 3.72
C ASN A 103 -3.29 4.42 2.99
N LEU A 104 -3.10 5.52 3.71
CA LEU A 104 -2.77 6.83 3.14
C LEU A 104 -1.42 7.34 3.65
N PHE A 105 -1.30 7.61 4.96
CA PHE A 105 -0.12 8.31 5.48
C PHE A 105 1.17 7.49 5.33
N GLY A 106 1.11 6.16 5.42
CA GLY A 106 2.26 5.29 5.17
C GLY A 106 2.79 5.42 3.74
N ALA A 107 1.88 5.45 2.76
CA ALA A 107 2.24 5.71 1.36
C ALA A 107 2.85 7.12 1.20
N VAL A 108 2.24 8.14 1.82
CA VAL A 108 2.72 9.53 1.76
C VAL A 108 4.11 9.67 2.37
N ARG A 109 4.42 8.98 3.49
CA ARG A 109 5.77 8.98 4.08
C ARG A 109 6.82 8.53 3.08
N LEU A 110 6.60 7.39 2.43
CA LEU A 110 7.54 6.86 1.43
C LEU A 110 7.63 7.76 0.20
N ILE A 111 6.51 8.29 -0.30
CA ILE A 111 6.48 9.25 -1.41
C ILE A 111 7.39 10.45 -1.09
N LYS A 112 7.22 11.09 0.07
CA LYS A 112 8.06 12.22 0.49
C LYS A 112 9.55 11.87 0.53
N MET A 113 9.89 10.65 0.88
CA MET A 113 11.29 10.20 0.98
C MET A 113 11.92 9.87 -0.38
N VAL A 114 11.14 9.37 -1.35
CA VAL A 114 11.68 9.02 -2.69
C VAL A 114 11.68 10.20 -3.66
N LEU A 115 10.77 11.17 -3.50
CA LEU A 115 10.62 12.32 -4.39
C LEU A 115 11.93 13.11 -4.62
N PRO A 116 12.76 13.40 -3.60
CA PRO A 116 14.02 14.14 -3.83
C PRO A 116 14.91 13.45 -4.85
N SER A 117 15.11 12.12 -4.71
CA SER A 117 15.92 11.33 -5.65
C SER A 117 15.29 11.26 -7.04
N MET A 118 13.97 11.09 -7.14
CA MET A 118 13.27 11.05 -8.42
C MET A 118 13.32 12.41 -9.16
N ARG A 119 13.21 13.53 -8.42
CA ARG A 119 13.38 14.87 -9.01
C ARG A 119 14.79 15.11 -9.54
N GLU A 120 15.82 14.72 -8.79
CA GLU A 120 17.22 14.82 -9.23
C GLU A 120 17.45 14.00 -10.51
N GLN A 121 16.87 12.82 -10.60
CA GLN A 121 16.92 11.95 -11.78
C GLN A 121 16.08 12.47 -12.96
N LYS A 122 15.18 13.43 -12.74
CA LYS A 122 14.14 13.85 -13.69
C LYS A 122 13.34 12.67 -14.26
N CYS A 123 13.15 11.65 -13.46
CA CYS A 123 12.48 10.41 -13.85
C CYS A 123 12.06 9.64 -12.61
N GLY A 124 10.83 9.18 -12.58
CA GLY A 124 10.32 8.34 -11.50
C GLY A 124 8.91 7.86 -11.79
N LYS A 125 8.49 6.81 -11.06
CA LYS A 125 7.11 6.35 -11.12
C LYS A 125 6.62 5.99 -9.72
N ILE A 126 5.50 6.57 -9.33
CA ILE A 126 4.80 6.28 -8.08
C ILE A 126 3.51 5.56 -8.45
N ILE A 127 3.34 4.33 -7.97
CA ILE A 127 2.15 3.53 -8.21
C ILE A 127 1.44 3.33 -6.86
N ASN A 128 0.25 3.90 -6.72
CA ASN A 128 -0.57 3.75 -5.52
C ASN A 128 -1.67 2.71 -5.79
N VAL A 129 -1.66 1.63 -5.02
CA VAL A 129 -2.70 0.61 -5.10
C VAL A 129 -3.91 1.07 -4.28
N SER A 130 -4.89 1.60 -4.99
CA SER A 130 -6.19 1.98 -4.48
C SER A 130 -7.14 0.77 -4.43
N SER A 131 -8.36 0.92 -4.92
CA SER A 131 -9.39 -0.12 -5.03
C SER A 131 -10.56 0.45 -5.84
N VAL A 132 -11.41 -0.41 -6.40
CA VAL A 132 -12.76 0.01 -6.81
C VAL A 132 -13.50 0.70 -5.65
N GLY A 133 -13.17 0.35 -4.40
CA GLY A 133 -13.67 1.02 -3.20
C GLY A 133 -13.21 2.47 -3.02
N GLY A 134 -12.35 2.98 -3.90
CA GLY A 134 -12.04 4.41 -4.04
C GLY A 134 -12.96 5.15 -5.02
N ARG A 135 -13.87 4.43 -5.70
CA ARG A 135 -14.84 4.97 -6.68
C ARG A 135 -16.27 4.66 -6.30
N ILE A 136 -16.51 3.56 -5.63
CA ILE A 136 -17.84 3.14 -5.17
C ILE A 136 -17.79 2.82 -3.66
N VAL A 137 -18.96 2.79 -3.03
CA VAL A 137 -19.08 2.46 -1.61
C VAL A 137 -19.93 1.20 -1.41
N SER A 138 -19.68 0.49 -0.31
CA SER A 138 -20.46 -0.67 0.11
C SER A 138 -20.88 -0.52 1.57
N TYR A 139 -21.90 -1.28 1.94
CA TYR A 139 -22.38 -1.36 3.31
C TYR A 139 -21.26 -1.75 4.29
N MET A 140 -21.22 -1.14 5.46
CA MET A 140 -20.20 -1.33 6.51
C MET A 140 -18.75 -1.04 6.09
N GLY A 141 -18.51 -0.42 4.95
CA GLY A 141 -17.18 -0.10 4.44
C GLY A 141 -16.76 1.36 4.59
N ALA A 142 -17.48 2.18 5.36
CA ALA A 142 -17.31 3.64 5.38
C ALA A 142 -15.84 4.07 5.56
N TRP A 143 -15.13 3.55 6.56
CA TRP A 143 -13.74 3.93 6.83
C TRP A 143 -12.77 3.43 5.76
N TYR A 144 -12.99 2.21 5.25
CA TYR A 144 -12.17 1.70 4.15
C TYR A 144 -12.34 2.53 2.89
N HIS A 145 -13.59 2.79 2.48
CA HIS A 145 -13.88 3.59 1.31
C HIS A 145 -13.32 5.01 1.45
N ALA A 146 -13.57 5.67 2.59
CA ALA A 146 -13.02 6.99 2.85
C ALA A 146 -11.49 7.02 2.70
N SER A 147 -10.78 5.99 3.21
CA SER A 147 -9.32 5.90 3.05
C SER A 147 -8.90 5.73 1.59
N LYS A 148 -9.65 4.97 0.78
CA LYS A 148 -9.34 4.75 -0.65
C LYS A 148 -9.70 5.96 -1.51
N TYR A 149 -10.82 6.64 -1.24
CA TYR A 149 -11.12 7.94 -1.86
C TYR A 149 -10.04 8.98 -1.56
N ALA A 150 -9.50 8.97 -0.34
CA ALA A 150 -8.39 9.86 0.01
C ALA A 150 -7.11 9.54 -0.78
N VAL A 151 -6.80 8.25 -1.03
CA VAL A 151 -5.69 7.84 -1.91
C VAL A 151 -5.89 8.32 -3.34
N GLU A 152 -7.11 8.24 -3.87
CA GLU A 152 -7.45 8.73 -5.21
C GLU A 152 -7.19 10.24 -5.33
N ALA A 153 -7.83 11.04 -4.49
CA ALA A 153 -7.70 12.48 -4.51
C ALA A 153 -6.25 12.95 -4.27
N PHE A 154 -5.55 12.31 -3.32
CA PHE A 154 -4.13 12.57 -3.07
C PHE A 154 -3.26 12.28 -4.29
N SER A 155 -3.51 11.16 -4.97
CA SER A 155 -2.72 10.77 -6.16
C SER A 155 -2.94 11.69 -7.34
N ASP A 156 -4.19 12.15 -7.54
CA ASP A 156 -4.52 13.11 -8.60
C ASP A 156 -3.84 14.47 -8.36
N ALA A 157 -3.87 14.98 -7.12
CA ALA A 157 -3.17 16.21 -6.76
C ALA A 157 -1.65 16.05 -6.92
N LEU A 158 -1.07 14.97 -6.39
CA LEU A 158 0.36 14.70 -6.50
C LEU A 158 0.81 14.62 -7.97
N ARG A 159 0.01 14.03 -8.85
CA ARG A 159 0.33 13.93 -10.30
C ARG A 159 0.54 15.30 -10.91
N MET A 160 -0.28 16.28 -10.54
CA MET A 160 -0.13 17.67 -11.01
C MET A 160 1.14 18.31 -10.45
N GLU A 161 1.45 18.07 -9.17
CA GLU A 161 2.62 18.66 -8.50
C GLU A 161 3.96 18.16 -9.04
N VAL A 162 4.02 16.92 -9.55
CA VAL A 162 5.28 16.26 -9.93
C VAL A 162 5.48 16.09 -11.44
N SER A 163 4.51 16.48 -12.25
CA SER A 163 4.53 16.30 -13.71
C SER A 163 5.76 16.92 -14.37
N ASP A 164 6.11 18.14 -13.98
CA ASP A 164 7.23 18.90 -14.55
C ASP A 164 8.60 18.29 -14.21
N PHE A 165 8.64 17.37 -13.27
CA PHE A 165 9.87 16.66 -12.88
C PHE A 165 10.06 15.32 -13.59
N GLY A 166 9.20 14.96 -14.56
CA GLY A 166 9.25 13.67 -15.24
C GLY A 166 8.87 12.50 -14.33
N ILE A 167 8.03 12.74 -13.34
CA ILE A 167 7.56 11.72 -12.39
C ILE A 167 6.09 11.39 -12.69
N ASP A 168 5.84 10.12 -13.01
CA ASP A 168 4.48 9.62 -13.22
C ASP A 168 3.84 9.20 -11.90
N VAL A 169 2.55 9.51 -11.73
CA VAL A 169 1.73 8.97 -10.63
C VAL A 169 0.58 8.14 -11.22
N VAL A 170 0.55 6.87 -10.86
CA VAL A 170 -0.42 5.88 -11.38
C VAL A 170 -1.26 5.33 -10.24
N LEU A 171 -2.55 5.22 -10.46
CA LEU A 171 -3.48 4.52 -9.60
C LEU A 171 -3.79 3.14 -10.18
N ILE A 172 -3.77 2.11 -9.32
CA ILE A 172 -4.28 0.78 -9.62
C ILE A 172 -5.51 0.57 -8.75
N GLU A 173 -6.63 0.29 -9.38
CA GLU A 173 -7.94 0.13 -8.73
C GLU A 173 -8.42 -1.34 -8.80
N PRO A 174 -7.85 -2.27 -8.01
CA PRO A 174 -8.26 -3.65 -8.06
C PRO A 174 -9.73 -3.81 -7.67
N GLY A 175 -10.44 -4.66 -8.40
CA GLY A 175 -11.75 -5.18 -8.02
C GLY A 175 -11.63 -6.39 -7.09
N GLY A 176 -12.45 -7.43 -7.32
CA GLY A 176 -12.40 -8.67 -6.58
C GLY A 176 -11.19 -9.52 -6.95
N ALA A 177 -10.02 -9.28 -6.38
CA ALA A 177 -8.85 -10.13 -6.56
C ALA A 177 -8.94 -11.38 -5.68
N LYS A 178 -8.56 -12.55 -6.20
CA LYS A 178 -8.52 -13.81 -5.44
C LYS A 178 -7.32 -13.80 -4.47
N THR A 179 -7.53 -13.22 -3.29
CA THR A 179 -6.56 -13.11 -2.21
C THR A 179 -7.24 -13.36 -0.86
N ASN A 180 -6.48 -13.62 0.20
CA ASN A 180 -7.00 -13.78 1.57
C ASN A 180 -7.55 -12.48 2.17
N TRP A 181 -7.44 -11.35 1.44
CA TRP A 181 -7.83 -10.03 1.92
C TRP A 181 -9.33 -9.97 2.28
N TRP A 182 -10.18 -10.50 1.40
CA TRP A 182 -11.64 -10.45 1.58
C TRP A 182 -12.12 -11.32 2.75
N GLU A 183 -11.53 -12.49 2.92
CA GLU A 183 -11.83 -13.36 4.07
C GLU A 183 -11.48 -12.67 5.39
N THR A 184 -10.30 -12.05 5.46
CA THR A 184 -9.85 -11.30 6.64
C THR A 184 -10.76 -10.11 6.92
N ALA A 185 -11.13 -9.34 5.91
CA ALA A 185 -12.03 -8.20 6.03
C ALA A 185 -13.43 -8.61 6.53
N THR A 186 -14.00 -9.67 5.95
CA THR A 186 -15.32 -10.21 6.32
C THR A 186 -15.34 -10.78 7.73
N LYS A 187 -14.30 -11.54 8.13
CA LYS A 187 -14.17 -12.08 9.49
C LYS A 187 -14.11 -10.96 10.53
N ASN A 188 -13.33 -9.94 10.24
CA ASN A 188 -13.18 -8.77 11.10
C ASN A 188 -14.49 -7.97 11.21
N MET A 189 -15.21 -7.78 10.10
CA MET A 189 -16.53 -7.13 10.07
C MET A 189 -17.51 -7.87 10.98
N LYS A 190 -17.66 -9.19 10.83
CA LYS A 190 -18.57 -10.01 11.63
C LYS A 190 -18.24 -9.95 13.13
N SER A 191 -16.96 -9.96 13.49
CA SER A 191 -16.56 -9.91 14.92
C SER A 191 -16.84 -8.57 15.56
N ARG A 192 -16.69 -7.45 14.83
CA ARG A 192 -16.91 -6.09 15.35
C ARG A 192 -18.38 -5.76 15.52
N SER A 193 -19.22 -6.05 14.55
CA SER A 193 -20.65 -5.67 14.57
C SER A 193 -21.57 -6.76 15.13
N LYS A 194 -21.04 -7.81 15.77
CA LYS A 194 -21.80 -8.94 16.31
C LYS A 194 -22.78 -8.56 17.43
N GLY A 195 -22.51 -7.48 18.14
CA GLY A 195 -23.32 -6.93 19.24
C GLY A 195 -24.09 -5.65 18.90
N GLY A 196 -23.77 -5.00 17.77
CA GLY A 196 -24.31 -3.69 17.39
C GLY A 196 -25.75 -3.70 16.87
N ALA A 197 -26.31 -2.51 16.67
CA ALA A 197 -27.66 -2.31 16.13
C ALA A 197 -27.82 -2.87 14.70
N LEU A 198 -26.72 -2.87 13.93
CA LEU A 198 -26.67 -3.33 12.54
C LEU A 198 -26.24 -4.80 12.37
N LYS A 199 -26.62 -5.67 13.34
CA LYS A 199 -26.29 -7.12 13.35
C LYS A 199 -26.76 -7.88 12.11
N LYS A 200 -27.85 -7.46 11.52
CA LYS A 200 -28.45 -8.11 10.35
C LYS A 200 -27.86 -7.47 9.11
N LEU A 201 -26.90 -8.16 8.49
CA LEU A 201 -26.51 -7.83 7.10
C LEU A 201 -27.76 -7.93 6.23
N PRO A 202 -28.03 -6.98 5.33
CA PRO A 202 -29.02 -7.19 4.30
C PRO A 202 -28.66 -8.45 3.51
N LYS A 203 -29.70 -9.26 3.20
CA LYS A 203 -29.55 -10.46 2.37
C LYS A 203 -29.12 -10.10 0.96
#